data_97032e7ee56983ee13e5faf36e55f873
#
_entry.id   97032e7ee56983ee13e5faf36e55f873
#
_cell.length_a   1.000
_cell.length_b   1.000
_cell.length_c   1.000
_cell.angle_alpha   90.00
_cell.angle_beta   90.00
_cell.angle_gamma   90.00
#
_symmetry.space_group_name_H-M   'P 1'
#
loop_
_entity.id
_entity.type
_entity.pdbx_description
1 polymer ?
#
loop_
_entity_poly.entity_id
_entity_poly.type
_entity_poly.pdbx_seq_one_letter_code
_entity_poly.pdbx_strand_id
1 'polypeptide(L)'
;LGDVYKRQVYDYCMVSYLLKNTVSENGTVSRGVCVVNPDGTLHSVTERTGIETYEGGIRCTSLTGEGTDDLPVEAPVSMNLWGFGKSFLDEAEQRFAGWLTENLPVNPLKCEYFLPLVVTELIEENKAKIQVLRSTDKWFGVTYREDKPVVVAGIAQKTAEGLYPENLWGEL
;
A
#
# COMPACT_ATOMS: atom_id res chain seq x y z
N LEU A 1 -0.47 -27.11 35.40
CA LEU A 1 0.11 -27.16 34.02
C LEU A 1 -0.71 -26.23 33.15
N GLY A 2 -0.35 -24.94 33.17
CA GLY A 2 -0.98 -23.95 32.30
C GLY A 2 -0.48 -24.16 30.88
N ASP A 3 -1.36 -24.44 29.96
CA ASP A 3 -1.11 -24.37 28.53
C ASP A 3 -0.67 -22.94 28.19
N VAL A 4 0.62 -22.77 28.06
CA VAL A 4 1.19 -21.62 27.37
C VAL A 4 0.96 -21.85 25.89
N TYR A 5 -0.26 -21.60 25.40
CA TYR A 5 -0.49 -21.35 24.01
C TYR A 5 0.32 -20.10 23.67
N LYS A 6 1.54 -20.28 23.16
CA LYS A 6 2.22 -19.24 22.42
C LYS A 6 1.26 -18.83 21.31
N ARG A 7 0.62 -17.65 21.46
CA ARG A 7 -0.15 -17.07 20.36
C ARG A 7 0.78 -17.08 19.15
N GLN A 8 0.40 -17.85 18.14
CA GLN A 8 1.17 -17.90 16.91
C GLN A 8 1.04 -16.51 16.27
N VAL A 9 2.16 -15.80 16.20
CA VAL A 9 2.22 -14.53 15.48
C VAL A 9 2.40 -14.87 14.01
N TYR A 10 1.56 -14.31 13.16
CA TYR A 10 1.66 -14.47 11.72
C TYR A 10 2.81 -13.64 11.16
N ASP A 11 3.66 -14.26 10.36
CA ASP A 11 4.73 -13.56 9.63
C ASP A 11 4.27 -13.29 8.19
N TYR A 12 4.15 -12.02 7.86
CA TYR A 12 3.77 -11.53 6.53
C TYR A 12 4.85 -10.58 6.02
N CYS A 13 4.73 -10.18 4.77
CA CYS A 13 5.60 -9.15 4.20
C CYS A 13 4.84 -8.21 3.28
N MET A 14 5.44 -7.06 3.03
CA MET A 14 4.99 -6.12 2.01
C MET A 14 6.20 -5.54 1.28
N VAL A 15 5.98 -5.08 0.05
CA VAL A 15 6.94 -4.27 -0.67
C VAL A 15 6.47 -2.82 -0.62
N SER A 16 7.29 -1.94 -0.02
CA SER A 16 7.07 -0.51 -0.04
C SER A 16 7.85 0.14 -1.18
N TYR A 17 7.27 1.22 -1.73
CA TYR A 17 7.92 2.10 -2.69
C TYR A 17 8.25 3.43 -2.03
N LEU A 18 9.14 4.21 -2.64
CA LEU A 18 9.34 5.60 -2.25
C LEU A 18 8.19 6.44 -2.78
N LEU A 19 7.61 7.31 -1.95
CA LEU A 19 6.46 8.15 -2.32
C LEU A 19 6.72 8.91 -3.63
N LYS A 20 7.90 9.53 -3.78
CA LYS A 20 8.30 10.25 -5.00
C LYS A 20 8.24 9.43 -6.29
N ASN A 21 8.35 8.10 -6.18
CA ASN A 21 8.33 7.19 -7.31
C ASN A 21 6.91 6.69 -7.66
N THR A 22 5.89 7.17 -6.96
CA THR A 22 4.50 6.70 -7.10
C THR A 22 3.48 7.81 -7.35
N VAL A 23 3.92 9.06 -7.46
CA VAL A 23 3.07 10.21 -7.79
C VAL A 23 2.83 10.33 -9.29
N SER A 24 1.73 10.99 -9.69
CA SER A 24 1.43 11.35 -11.08
C SER A 24 1.60 12.85 -11.27
N GLU A 25 2.08 13.25 -12.45
CA GLU A 25 2.11 14.65 -12.87
C GLU A 25 0.74 15.14 -13.39
N ASN A 26 -0.20 14.21 -13.61
CA ASN A 26 -1.49 14.48 -14.23
C ASN A 26 -2.62 14.71 -13.23
N GLY A 27 -2.33 14.60 -11.92
CA GLY A 27 -3.31 14.85 -10.86
C GLY A 27 -2.96 14.19 -9.55
N THR A 28 -3.88 14.27 -8.61
CA THR A 28 -3.69 13.73 -7.27
C THR A 28 -3.82 12.21 -7.24
N VAL A 29 -3.13 11.58 -6.29
CA VAL A 29 -3.20 10.13 -6.04
C VAL A 29 -3.48 9.85 -4.57
N SER A 30 -3.86 8.60 -4.25
CA SER A 30 -3.99 8.11 -2.87
C SER A 30 -2.97 7.00 -2.62
N ARG A 31 -2.36 6.99 -1.41
CA ARG A 31 -1.34 6.01 -1.03
C ARG A 31 -1.44 5.68 0.46
N GLY A 32 -1.23 4.42 0.79
CA GLY A 32 -1.00 3.99 2.16
C GLY A 32 0.40 4.40 2.62
N VAL A 33 0.53 5.50 3.34
CA VAL A 33 1.82 5.95 3.90
C VAL A 33 2.18 5.10 5.09
N CYS A 34 3.37 4.49 5.06
CA CYS A 34 3.83 3.53 6.05
C CYS A 34 4.75 4.16 7.08
N VAL A 35 4.59 3.77 8.33
CA VAL A 35 5.57 3.96 9.40
C VAL A 35 6.27 2.64 9.63
N VAL A 36 7.61 2.64 9.59
CA VAL A 36 8.44 1.42 9.69
C VAL A 36 9.28 1.51 10.95
N ASN A 37 9.25 0.45 11.75
CA ASN A 37 10.08 0.31 12.95
C ASN A 37 11.57 0.20 12.61
N PRO A 38 12.48 0.48 13.56
CA PRO A 38 13.92 0.33 13.34
C PRO A 38 14.35 -1.10 12.96
N ASP A 39 13.58 -2.13 13.33
CA ASP A 39 13.83 -3.54 12.97
C ASP A 39 13.33 -3.91 11.58
N GLY A 40 12.80 -2.94 10.81
CA GLY A 40 12.29 -3.13 9.46
C GLY A 40 10.87 -3.68 9.38
N THR A 41 10.16 -3.80 10.50
CA THR A 41 8.76 -4.22 10.50
C THR A 41 7.81 -3.02 10.34
N LEU A 42 6.64 -3.26 9.78
CA LEU A 42 5.58 -2.26 9.67
C LEU A 42 5.03 -1.92 11.05
N HIS A 43 5.01 -0.64 11.40
CA HIS A 43 4.32 -0.14 12.58
C HIS A 43 2.87 0.18 12.29
N SER A 44 2.64 0.93 11.21
CA SER A 44 1.29 1.33 10.77
C SER A 44 1.28 1.71 9.30
N VAL A 45 0.09 1.71 8.71
CA VAL A 45 -0.15 2.24 7.38
C VAL A 45 -1.40 3.11 7.42
N THR A 46 -1.28 4.34 6.91
CA THR A 46 -2.37 5.31 6.89
C THR A 46 -2.66 5.72 5.45
N GLU A 47 -3.90 5.52 5.00
CA GLU A 47 -4.32 5.99 3.69
C GLU A 47 -4.33 7.52 3.67
N ARG A 48 -3.56 8.09 2.74
CA ARG A 48 -3.50 9.54 2.49
C ARG A 48 -4.02 9.81 1.09
N THR A 49 -4.92 10.77 0.97
CA THR A 49 -5.59 11.15 -0.27
C THR A 49 -5.14 12.53 -0.74
N GLY A 50 -5.43 12.86 -2.00
CA GLY A 50 -5.07 14.17 -2.55
C GLY A 50 -3.56 14.41 -2.57
N ILE A 51 -2.76 13.35 -2.73
CA ILE A 51 -1.30 13.47 -2.81
C ILE A 51 -0.91 14.07 -4.15
N GLU A 52 -0.16 15.15 -4.12
CA GLU A 52 0.35 15.85 -5.30
C GLU A 52 1.74 16.43 -5.07
N THR A 53 2.45 16.64 -6.16
CA THR A 53 3.73 17.38 -6.14
C THR A 53 3.49 18.88 -6.23
N TYR A 54 4.34 19.65 -5.55
CA TYR A 54 4.36 21.11 -5.65
C TYR A 54 5.79 21.60 -5.57
N GLU A 55 6.06 22.90 -5.72
CA GLU A 55 7.43 23.48 -5.72
C GLU A 55 8.22 23.15 -4.46
N GLY A 56 7.55 22.99 -3.31
CA GLY A 56 8.18 22.65 -2.01
C GLY A 56 8.37 21.15 -1.74
N GLY A 57 7.80 20.26 -2.57
CA GLY A 57 7.88 18.81 -2.33
C GLY A 57 6.61 18.04 -2.68
N ILE A 58 6.15 17.21 -1.74
CA ILE A 58 4.92 16.44 -1.89
C ILE A 58 4.00 16.75 -0.71
N ARG A 59 2.72 17.01 -0.99
CA ARG A 59 1.70 17.25 0.02
C ARG A 59 0.47 16.38 -0.23
N CYS A 60 -0.39 16.29 0.77
CA CYS A 60 -1.65 15.56 0.69
C CYS A 60 -2.77 16.34 1.41
N THR A 61 -4.01 15.93 1.21
CA THR A 61 -5.12 16.43 2.02
C THR A 61 -4.87 16.08 3.50
N SER A 62 -5.08 17.05 4.39
CA SER A 62 -4.97 16.81 5.84
C SER A 62 -5.98 15.77 6.32
N LEU A 63 -5.60 14.97 7.31
CA LEU A 63 -6.51 14.01 7.95
C LEU A 63 -7.69 14.68 8.67
N THR A 64 -7.55 15.96 9.02
CA THR A 64 -8.66 16.75 9.58
C THR A 64 -9.69 17.16 8.53
N GLY A 65 -9.37 16.99 7.24
CA GLY A 65 -10.20 17.44 6.10
C GLY A 65 -10.04 18.91 5.76
N GLU A 66 -9.26 19.67 6.53
CA GLU A 66 -8.98 21.08 6.30
C GLU A 66 -7.50 21.31 6.01
N GLY A 67 -7.18 21.89 4.85
CA GLY A 67 -5.82 22.18 4.43
C GLY A 67 -5.03 20.98 3.92
N THR A 68 -3.71 21.12 3.94
CA THR A 68 -2.77 20.11 3.43
C THR A 68 -1.66 19.86 4.44
N ASP A 69 -1.13 18.63 4.45
CA ASP A 69 0.04 18.22 5.21
C ASP A 69 1.19 17.91 4.24
N ASP A 70 2.41 18.32 4.57
CA ASP A 70 3.60 17.91 3.83
C ASP A 70 3.97 16.46 4.15
N LEU A 71 4.39 15.73 3.13
CA LEU A 71 4.88 14.36 3.25
C LEU A 71 6.37 14.29 2.88
N PRO A 72 7.18 13.51 3.62
CA PRO A 72 8.56 13.24 3.20
C PRO A 72 8.59 12.60 1.81
N VAL A 73 9.37 13.14 0.89
CA VAL A 73 9.45 12.65 -0.50
C VAL A 73 9.90 11.19 -0.61
N GLU A 74 10.64 10.72 0.41
CA GLU A 74 11.13 9.34 0.51
C GLU A 74 10.31 8.49 1.49
N ALA A 75 9.13 8.97 1.91
CA ALA A 75 8.25 8.17 2.75
C ALA A 75 7.97 6.81 2.10
N PRO A 76 8.06 5.71 2.86
CA PRO A 76 7.64 4.40 2.37
C PRO A 76 6.13 4.38 2.19
N VAL A 77 5.68 3.90 1.03
CA VAL A 77 4.24 3.79 0.72
C VAL A 77 3.87 2.40 0.25
N SER A 78 2.69 1.96 0.62
CA SER A 78 2.07 0.74 0.10
C SER A 78 1.47 0.99 -1.28
N MET A 79 1.77 0.08 -2.20
CA MET A 79 1.10 -0.06 -3.50
C MET A 79 0.31 -1.37 -3.56
N ASN A 80 -0.17 -1.86 -2.41
CA ASN A 80 -0.91 -3.11 -2.25
C ASN A 80 -0.15 -4.36 -2.75
N LEU A 81 1.18 -4.36 -2.63
CA LEU A 81 2.01 -5.53 -2.90
C LEU A 81 2.34 -6.22 -1.57
N TRP A 82 1.55 -7.24 -1.24
CA TRP A 82 1.58 -7.96 0.02
C TRP A 82 1.87 -9.44 -0.18
N GLY A 83 2.63 -10.03 0.73
CA GLY A 83 2.82 -11.46 0.86
C GLY A 83 2.13 -11.98 2.13
N PHE A 84 0.96 -12.62 1.96
CA PHE A 84 0.15 -13.16 3.03
C PHE A 84 0.12 -14.69 3.02
N GLY A 85 0.04 -15.29 4.19
CA GLY A 85 -0.39 -16.68 4.33
C GLY A 85 -1.93 -16.79 4.34
N LYS A 86 -2.44 -18.05 4.28
CA LYS A 86 -3.88 -18.33 4.33
C LYS A 86 -4.57 -17.71 5.57
N SER A 87 -3.86 -17.64 6.69
CA SER A 87 -4.33 -17.03 7.93
C SER A 87 -4.85 -15.60 7.78
N PHE A 88 -4.30 -14.82 6.83
CA PHE A 88 -4.81 -13.47 6.55
C PHE A 88 -6.24 -13.49 6.01
N LEU A 89 -6.55 -14.43 5.13
CA LEU A 89 -7.91 -14.57 4.57
C LEU A 89 -8.89 -14.97 5.66
N ASP A 90 -8.50 -15.91 6.53
CA ASP A 90 -9.33 -16.38 7.64
C ASP A 90 -9.63 -15.23 8.64
N GLU A 91 -8.64 -14.39 8.95
CA GLU A 91 -8.79 -13.22 9.82
C GLU A 91 -9.64 -12.11 9.15
N ALA A 92 -9.44 -11.86 7.86
CA ALA A 92 -10.23 -10.87 7.11
C ALA A 92 -11.70 -11.28 7.02
N GLU A 93 -11.98 -12.55 6.73
CA GLU A 93 -13.35 -13.09 6.67
C GLU A 93 -14.07 -12.95 8.01
N GLN A 94 -13.41 -13.29 9.12
CA GLN A 94 -14.00 -13.20 10.46
C GLN A 94 -14.39 -11.75 10.84
N ARG A 95 -13.65 -10.76 10.37
CA ARG A 95 -13.91 -9.34 10.66
C ARG A 95 -14.91 -8.69 9.73
N PHE A 96 -15.04 -9.22 8.50
CA PHE A 96 -15.77 -8.56 7.42
C PHE A 96 -17.22 -8.27 7.75
N ALA A 97 -17.95 -9.22 8.35
CA ALA A 97 -19.37 -9.05 8.67
C ALA A 97 -19.62 -7.92 9.69
N GLY A 98 -18.78 -7.86 10.75
CA GLY A 98 -18.83 -6.77 11.75
C GLY A 98 -18.53 -5.43 11.12
N TRP A 99 -17.43 -5.36 10.41
CA TRP A 99 -17.01 -4.15 9.69
C TRP A 99 -18.08 -3.64 8.71
N LEU A 100 -18.70 -4.55 7.94
CA LEU A 100 -19.75 -4.18 6.99
C LEU A 100 -20.99 -3.61 7.69
N THR A 101 -21.39 -4.21 8.82
CA THR A 101 -22.54 -3.75 9.60
C THR A 101 -22.35 -2.32 10.11
N GLU A 102 -21.12 -1.96 10.50
CA GLU A 102 -20.80 -0.64 11.04
C GLU A 102 -20.60 0.41 9.94
N ASN A 103 -19.95 0.06 8.83
CA ASN A 103 -19.50 1.02 7.84
C ASN A 103 -20.47 1.22 6.67
N LEU A 104 -21.22 0.19 6.27
CA LEU A 104 -22.17 0.28 5.17
C LEU A 104 -23.25 1.35 5.37
N PRO A 105 -23.85 1.52 6.57
CA PRO A 105 -24.84 2.58 6.81
C PRO A 105 -24.25 4.00 6.71
N VAL A 106 -22.96 4.16 6.99
CA VAL A 106 -22.26 5.46 6.98
C VAL A 106 -21.98 5.92 5.55
N ASN A 107 -21.55 5.00 4.68
CA ASN A 107 -21.20 5.34 3.30
C ASN A 107 -21.53 4.18 2.32
N PRO A 108 -22.82 3.97 2.00
CA PRO A 108 -23.25 2.80 1.24
C PRO A 108 -22.74 2.73 -0.20
N LEU A 109 -22.32 3.88 -0.78
CA LEU A 109 -21.86 3.96 -2.16
C LEU A 109 -20.34 3.87 -2.34
N LYS A 110 -19.56 4.11 -1.26
CA LYS A 110 -18.09 4.16 -1.31
C LYS A 110 -17.45 3.44 -0.13
N CYS A 111 -18.19 2.49 0.47
CA CYS A 111 -17.69 1.67 1.55
C CYS A 111 -16.69 0.64 0.99
N GLU A 112 -15.44 0.71 1.42
CA GLU A 112 -14.36 -0.14 0.94
C GLU A 112 -13.64 -0.79 2.13
N TYR A 113 -13.54 -2.13 2.12
CA TYR A 113 -12.80 -2.89 3.11
C TYR A 113 -11.35 -3.04 2.69
N PHE A 114 -10.51 -2.12 3.13
CA PHE A 114 -9.12 -2.02 2.72
C PHE A 114 -8.25 -3.13 3.36
N LEU A 115 -7.38 -3.76 2.58
CA LEU A 115 -6.37 -4.69 3.11
C LEU A 115 -5.51 -4.06 4.22
N PRO A 116 -5.02 -2.81 4.10
CA PRO A 116 -4.27 -2.15 5.14
C PRO A 116 -5.00 -2.00 6.48
N LEU A 117 -6.32 -1.93 6.48
CA LEU A 117 -7.12 -1.89 7.71
C LEU A 117 -6.93 -3.18 8.50
N VAL A 118 -7.14 -4.33 7.86
CA VAL A 118 -6.98 -5.65 8.48
C VAL A 118 -5.54 -5.84 9.00
N VAL A 119 -4.56 -5.40 8.20
CA VAL A 119 -3.14 -5.44 8.60
C VAL A 119 -2.90 -4.64 9.87
N THR A 120 -3.42 -3.42 9.95
CA THR A 120 -3.26 -2.54 11.12
C THR A 120 -3.88 -3.17 12.36
N GLU A 121 -5.11 -3.68 12.26
CA GLU A 121 -5.78 -4.39 13.36
C GLU A 121 -4.97 -5.60 13.86
N LEU A 122 -4.44 -6.41 12.93
CA LEU A 122 -3.61 -7.57 13.30
C LEU A 122 -2.30 -7.18 13.99
N ILE A 123 -1.68 -6.04 13.61
CA ILE A 123 -0.49 -5.51 14.28
C ILE A 123 -0.86 -5.04 15.70
N GLU A 124 -1.93 -4.26 15.86
CA GLU A 124 -2.41 -3.73 17.14
C GLU A 124 -2.80 -4.85 18.12
N GLU A 125 -3.40 -5.92 17.61
CA GLU A 125 -3.73 -7.14 18.37
C GLU A 125 -2.51 -8.02 18.67
N ASN A 126 -1.31 -7.68 18.20
CA ASN A 126 -0.10 -8.49 18.27
C ASN A 126 -0.26 -9.89 17.67
N LYS A 127 -1.09 -10.00 16.63
CA LYS A 127 -1.33 -11.24 15.88
C LYS A 127 -0.44 -11.38 14.66
N ALA A 128 0.04 -10.27 14.08
CA ALA A 128 0.88 -10.30 12.91
C ALA A 128 2.12 -9.42 13.02
N LYS A 129 3.17 -9.84 12.35
CA LYS A 129 4.40 -9.11 12.07
C LYS A 129 4.54 -8.97 10.57
N ILE A 130 4.76 -7.77 10.09
CA ILE A 130 4.84 -7.50 8.65
C ILE A 130 6.25 -7.00 8.34
N GLN A 131 7.05 -7.80 7.66
CA GLN A 131 8.36 -7.38 7.18
C GLN A 131 8.21 -6.42 6.00
N VAL A 132 8.81 -5.24 6.07
CA VAL A 132 8.81 -4.25 4.99
C VAL A 132 10.03 -4.44 4.12
N LEU A 133 9.82 -4.86 2.89
CA LEU A 133 10.83 -4.90 1.83
C LEU A 133 10.76 -3.58 1.07
N ARG A 134 11.90 -2.98 0.73
CA ARG A 134 11.95 -1.66 0.09
C ARG A 134 12.30 -1.80 -1.39
N SER A 135 11.50 -1.19 -2.26
CA SER A 135 11.83 -0.98 -3.66
C SER A 135 12.19 0.48 -3.92
N THR A 136 13.24 0.69 -4.71
CA THR A 136 13.62 1.99 -5.25
C THR A 136 13.12 2.21 -6.68
N ASP A 137 12.43 1.23 -7.24
CA ASP A 137 11.88 1.31 -8.59
C ASP A 137 10.84 2.42 -8.73
N LYS A 138 10.73 2.94 -9.94
CA LYS A 138 9.58 3.76 -10.34
C LYS A 138 8.38 2.83 -10.51
N TRP A 139 7.28 3.16 -9.84
CA TRP A 139 6.02 2.49 -10.08
C TRP A 139 5.38 3.02 -11.37
N PHE A 140 4.89 2.12 -12.21
CA PHE A 140 4.18 2.45 -13.43
C PHE A 140 2.71 2.09 -13.28
N GLY A 141 1.84 3.09 -13.32
CA GLY A 141 0.39 2.92 -13.23
C GLY A 141 -0.33 3.91 -14.12
N VAL A 142 -1.53 3.53 -14.54
CA VAL A 142 -2.42 4.39 -15.33
C VAL A 142 -3.56 4.82 -14.43
N THR A 143 -3.34 5.89 -13.66
CA THR A 143 -4.38 6.53 -12.86
C THR A 143 -5.20 7.48 -13.74
N TYR A 144 -4.51 8.22 -14.59
CA TYR A 144 -5.09 9.12 -15.59
C TYR A 144 -4.79 8.60 -17.00
N ARG A 145 -5.63 8.97 -17.97
CA ARG A 145 -5.42 8.57 -19.38
C ARG A 145 -4.07 9.06 -19.91
N GLU A 146 -3.64 10.20 -19.44
CA GLU A 146 -2.40 10.88 -19.78
C GLU A 146 -1.15 10.15 -19.25
N ASP A 147 -1.30 9.28 -18.25
CA ASP A 147 -0.19 8.45 -17.72
C ASP A 147 0.21 7.34 -18.72
N LYS A 148 -0.71 6.90 -19.58
CA LYS A 148 -0.50 5.75 -20.48
C LYS A 148 0.76 5.87 -21.36
N PRO A 149 1.05 6.99 -22.03
CA PRO A 149 2.28 7.12 -22.83
C PRO A 149 3.55 6.95 -22.00
N VAL A 150 3.57 7.47 -20.77
CA VAL A 150 4.71 7.37 -19.85
C VAL A 150 4.93 5.91 -19.42
N VAL A 151 3.84 5.19 -19.13
CA VAL A 151 3.90 3.76 -18.78
C VAL A 151 4.43 2.93 -19.95
N VAL A 152 3.89 3.15 -21.16
CA VAL A 152 4.33 2.43 -22.38
C VAL A 152 5.81 2.66 -22.64
N ALA A 153 6.28 3.92 -22.58
CA ALA A 153 7.69 4.25 -22.79
C ALA A 153 8.58 3.62 -21.70
N GLY A 154 8.16 3.67 -20.42
CA GLY A 154 8.91 3.10 -19.32
C GLY A 154 9.05 1.58 -19.39
N ILE A 155 7.99 0.86 -19.76
CA ILE A 155 8.05 -0.59 -19.96
C ILE A 155 8.91 -0.94 -21.18
N ALA A 156 8.77 -0.22 -22.30
CA ALA A 156 9.61 -0.42 -23.46
C ALA A 156 11.10 -0.22 -23.15
N GLN A 157 11.46 0.79 -22.35
CA GLN A 157 12.82 1.00 -21.87
C GLN A 157 13.32 -0.19 -21.06
N LYS A 158 12.54 -0.67 -20.08
CA LYS A 158 12.92 -1.82 -19.23
C LYS A 158 13.10 -3.10 -20.06
N THR A 159 12.31 -3.26 -21.14
CA THR A 159 12.47 -4.36 -22.09
C THR A 159 13.78 -4.22 -22.86
N ALA A 160 14.08 -3.02 -23.37
CA ALA A 160 15.34 -2.77 -24.09
C ALA A 160 16.59 -2.93 -23.19
N GLU A 161 16.48 -2.69 -21.91
CA GLU A 161 17.50 -2.90 -20.88
C GLU A 161 17.64 -4.39 -20.48
N GLY A 162 16.77 -5.27 -21.00
CA GLY A 162 16.76 -6.70 -20.69
C GLY A 162 16.18 -7.07 -19.32
N LEU A 163 15.52 -6.14 -18.63
CA LEU A 163 14.84 -6.38 -17.34
C LEU A 163 13.54 -7.17 -17.53
N TYR A 164 12.88 -6.98 -18.68
CA TYR A 164 11.73 -7.76 -19.10
C TYR A 164 12.02 -8.44 -20.45
N PRO A 165 11.50 -9.63 -20.69
CA PRO A 165 11.61 -10.29 -22.01
C PRO A 165 10.72 -9.54 -23.03
N GLU A 166 11.15 -9.56 -24.32
CA GLU A 166 10.35 -8.98 -25.42
C GLU A 166 8.99 -9.67 -25.55
N ASN A 167 8.96 -10.96 -25.28
CA ASN A 167 7.73 -11.74 -25.20
C ASN A 167 7.53 -12.24 -23.76
N LEU A 168 6.70 -11.56 -22.99
CA LEU A 168 6.41 -11.90 -21.59
C LEU A 168 5.79 -13.30 -21.44
N TRP A 169 5.03 -13.72 -22.43
CA TRP A 169 4.31 -15.00 -22.44
C TRP A 169 4.95 -16.02 -23.38
N GLY A 170 6.23 -15.85 -23.71
CA GLY A 170 6.95 -16.70 -24.66
C GLY A 170 6.49 -18.16 -24.70
N GLU A 171 6.87 -18.92 -25.70
CA GLU A 171 6.46 -20.33 -25.83
C GLU A 171 6.70 -21.08 -24.51
N LEU A 172 5.59 -21.51 -23.87
CA LEU A 172 5.59 -22.36 -22.68
C LEU A 172 6.04 -23.77 -23.05
#